data_4cf4ae53eeac5ce5a3eed0bb38e06418
#
_entry.id   4cf4ae53eeac5ce5a3eed0bb38e06418
#
_cell.length_a   1.000
_cell.length_b   1.000
_cell.length_c   1.000
_cell.angle_alpha   90.00
_cell.angle_beta   90.00
_cell.angle_gamma   90.00
#
_symmetry.space_group_name_H-M   'P 1'
#
loop_
_entity.id
_entity.type
_entity.pdbx_description
1 polymer ?
#
loop_
_entity_poly.entity_id
_entity_poly.type
_entity_poly.pdbx_seq_one_letter_code
_entity_poly.pdbx_strand_id
1 'polypeptide(L)'
;MSIDHASQTTLITGASSGIGAALARRLAERGTDLVLVARRAERLEALAAELRDAHGVGVETVSADLGRPGAGRGLAAEIDRRGLEVTSLVNNAGVGMDGAFRDQDPDGLGAMVALNVGAVVDLSRAFVGRLAERGDGYLVNVASMAAYQPIPGMAAYAATKSFVLSFTEALWWETRDSGLRTMAFSPGLTRTEFFDAIGTEGYPSGFQTPDEVALALVRALDRRRSVPSALSRAGNVLATSLPRFFGRRSTVLVTARAARSAQLMRKGGAALSQRS
;
A
#
# COMPACT_ATOMS: atom_id res chain seq x y z
N MET A 1 -5.45 -7.51 -22.72
CA MET A 1 -6.87 -7.52 -22.38
C MET A 1 -7.10 -6.60 -21.19
N SER A 2 -8.29 -6.05 -20.98
CA SER A 2 -8.66 -5.37 -19.73
C SER A 2 -8.96 -6.42 -18.65
N ILE A 3 -8.82 -6.08 -17.37
CA ILE A 3 -9.30 -6.94 -16.27
C ILE A 3 -10.83 -7.03 -16.34
N ASP A 4 -11.35 -8.23 -16.25
CA ASP A 4 -12.77 -8.46 -15.96
C ASP A 4 -12.92 -8.47 -14.43
N HIS A 5 -13.35 -7.34 -13.89
CA HIS A 5 -13.48 -7.16 -12.46
C HIS A 5 -14.57 -8.03 -11.83
N ALA A 6 -15.64 -8.31 -12.56
CA ALA A 6 -16.75 -9.12 -12.06
C ALA A 6 -16.41 -10.62 -11.93
N SER A 7 -15.35 -11.08 -12.59
CA SER A 7 -14.85 -12.46 -12.46
C SER A 7 -13.78 -12.62 -11.36
N GLN A 8 -13.47 -11.54 -10.63
CA GLN A 8 -12.40 -11.56 -9.63
C GLN A 8 -12.93 -11.68 -8.20
N THR A 9 -12.20 -12.44 -7.39
CA THR A 9 -12.24 -12.38 -5.92
C THR A 9 -10.92 -11.79 -5.43
N THR A 10 -10.97 -10.56 -4.93
CA THR A 10 -9.77 -9.82 -4.55
C THR A 10 -9.52 -9.82 -3.04
N LEU A 11 -8.38 -10.36 -2.62
CA LEU A 11 -7.89 -10.19 -1.25
C LEU A 11 -7.22 -8.83 -1.09
N ILE A 12 -7.70 -8.03 -0.14
CA ILE A 12 -7.15 -6.71 0.20
C ILE A 12 -6.69 -6.69 1.65
N THR A 13 -5.40 -6.50 1.88
CA THR A 13 -4.87 -6.28 3.23
C THR A 13 -4.96 -4.81 3.64
N GLY A 14 -5.16 -4.54 4.95
CA GLY A 14 -5.36 -3.18 5.45
C GLY A 14 -6.70 -2.56 5.02
N ALA A 15 -7.73 -3.39 4.83
CA ALA A 15 -9.03 -2.98 4.28
C ALA A 15 -9.93 -2.21 5.28
N SER A 16 -9.56 -2.11 6.56
CA SER A 16 -10.42 -1.48 7.58
C SER A 16 -10.44 0.04 7.57
N SER A 17 -9.62 0.71 6.76
CA SER A 17 -9.57 2.17 6.63
C SER A 17 -8.75 2.63 5.40
N GLY A 18 -8.72 3.94 5.18
CA GLY A 18 -7.84 4.60 4.22
C GLY A 18 -7.97 4.07 2.80
N ILE A 19 -6.82 3.85 2.16
CA ILE A 19 -6.75 3.41 0.75
C ILE A 19 -7.39 2.03 0.57
N GLY A 20 -7.18 1.09 1.51
CA GLY A 20 -7.73 -0.27 1.42
C GLY A 20 -9.26 -0.30 1.42
N ALA A 21 -9.90 0.47 2.32
CA ALA A 21 -11.36 0.58 2.36
C ALA A 21 -11.93 1.29 1.12
N ALA A 22 -11.28 2.37 0.66
CA ALA A 22 -11.68 3.06 -0.56
C ALA A 22 -11.54 2.15 -1.79
N LEU A 23 -10.46 1.37 -1.87
CA LEU A 23 -10.26 0.40 -2.95
C LEU A 23 -11.33 -0.70 -2.94
N ALA A 24 -11.68 -1.23 -1.76
CA ALA A 24 -12.74 -2.21 -1.63
C ALA A 24 -14.07 -1.71 -2.21
N ARG A 25 -14.47 -0.46 -1.91
CA ARG A 25 -15.65 0.17 -2.49
C ARG A 25 -15.56 0.26 -4.02
N ARG A 26 -14.44 0.76 -4.54
CA ARG A 26 -14.25 0.91 -5.99
C ARG A 26 -14.23 -0.40 -6.76
N LEU A 27 -13.78 -1.49 -6.15
CA LEU A 27 -13.82 -2.82 -6.75
C LEU A 27 -15.22 -3.43 -6.65
N ALA A 28 -15.91 -3.29 -5.51
CA ALA A 28 -17.30 -3.72 -5.35
C ALA A 28 -18.25 -3.04 -6.36
N GLU A 29 -18.09 -1.73 -6.62
CA GLU A 29 -18.80 -0.99 -7.69
C GLU A 29 -18.63 -1.63 -9.08
N ARG A 30 -17.62 -2.46 -9.27
CA ARG A 30 -17.32 -3.19 -10.52
C ARG A 30 -17.71 -4.67 -10.48
N GLY A 31 -18.40 -5.08 -9.43
CA GLY A 31 -18.87 -6.45 -9.26
C GLY A 31 -17.80 -7.43 -8.75
N THR A 32 -16.65 -6.93 -8.23
CA THR A 32 -15.60 -7.78 -7.68
C THR A 32 -15.99 -8.33 -6.32
N ASP A 33 -15.90 -9.65 -6.12
CA ASP A 33 -15.97 -10.27 -4.81
C ASP A 33 -14.71 -9.97 -4.00
N LEU A 34 -14.82 -9.89 -2.67
CA LEU A 34 -13.76 -9.38 -1.83
C LEU A 34 -13.44 -10.29 -0.63
N VAL A 35 -12.16 -10.39 -0.32
CA VAL A 35 -11.67 -10.91 0.97
C VAL A 35 -10.97 -9.75 1.69
N LEU A 36 -11.61 -9.18 2.71
CA LEU A 36 -11.14 -8.01 3.43
C LEU A 36 -10.32 -8.45 4.65
N VAL A 37 -9.08 -8.00 4.74
CA VAL A 37 -8.15 -8.39 5.80
C VAL A 37 -7.63 -7.17 6.58
N ALA A 38 -7.81 -7.15 7.90
CA ALA A 38 -7.21 -6.19 8.82
C ALA A 38 -7.32 -6.68 10.28
N ARG A 39 -6.77 -5.91 11.23
CA ARG A 39 -6.85 -6.23 12.67
C ARG A 39 -8.22 -5.93 13.29
N ARG A 40 -8.92 -4.89 12.78
CA ARG A 40 -10.18 -4.37 13.36
C ARG A 40 -11.37 -5.10 12.73
N ALA A 41 -11.77 -6.21 13.36
CA ALA A 41 -12.87 -7.07 12.88
C ALA A 41 -14.17 -6.29 12.68
N GLU A 42 -14.58 -5.48 13.67
CA GLU A 42 -15.83 -4.71 13.62
C GLU A 42 -15.89 -3.76 12.40
N ARG A 43 -14.77 -3.11 12.05
CA ARG A 43 -14.73 -2.25 10.88
C ARG A 43 -14.75 -3.01 9.56
N LEU A 44 -14.17 -4.22 9.53
CA LEU A 44 -14.27 -5.10 8.37
C LEU A 44 -15.71 -5.57 8.15
N GLU A 45 -16.39 -6.00 9.19
CA GLU A 45 -17.79 -6.44 9.10
C GLU A 45 -18.72 -5.30 8.69
N ALA A 46 -18.55 -4.10 9.24
CA ALA A 46 -19.33 -2.94 8.85
C ALA A 46 -19.13 -2.60 7.35
N LEU A 47 -17.89 -2.63 6.86
CA LEU A 47 -17.59 -2.42 5.45
C LEU A 47 -18.14 -3.56 4.59
N ALA A 48 -18.04 -4.80 5.03
CA ALA A 48 -18.55 -5.95 4.31
C ALA A 48 -20.07 -5.88 4.15
N ALA A 49 -20.79 -5.53 5.21
CA ALA A 49 -22.25 -5.32 5.15
C ALA A 49 -22.61 -4.20 4.18
N GLU A 50 -21.95 -3.04 4.27
CA GLU A 50 -22.12 -1.92 3.34
C GLU A 50 -21.97 -2.37 1.88
N LEU A 51 -20.94 -3.13 1.56
CA LEU A 51 -20.62 -3.52 0.19
C LEU A 51 -21.57 -4.58 -0.36
N ARG A 52 -21.97 -5.55 0.48
CA ARG A 52 -22.98 -6.56 0.12
C ARG A 52 -24.31 -5.90 -0.20
N ASP A 53 -24.76 -4.97 0.67
CA ASP A 53 -26.05 -4.30 0.51
C ASP A 53 -26.07 -3.36 -0.70
N ALA A 54 -24.98 -2.63 -0.94
CA ALA A 54 -24.92 -1.64 -2.01
C ALA A 54 -24.70 -2.25 -3.41
N HIS A 55 -23.94 -3.36 -3.50
CA HIS A 55 -23.44 -3.86 -4.79
C HIS A 55 -23.79 -5.34 -5.06
N GLY A 56 -24.31 -6.08 -4.09
CA GLY A 56 -24.66 -7.49 -4.23
C GLY A 56 -23.47 -8.44 -4.42
N VAL A 57 -22.26 -8.00 -4.10
CA VAL A 57 -21.01 -8.79 -4.23
C VAL A 57 -20.79 -9.68 -3.01
N GLY A 58 -20.07 -10.79 -3.19
CA GLY A 58 -19.56 -11.62 -2.12
C GLY A 58 -18.45 -10.89 -1.35
N VAL A 59 -18.56 -10.81 -0.02
CA VAL A 59 -17.50 -10.20 0.81
C VAL A 59 -17.24 -11.07 2.02
N GLU A 60 -16.02 -11.56 2.14
CA GLU A 60 -15.52 -12.30 3.30
C GLU A 60 -14.57 -11.44 4.13
N THR A 61 -14.54 -11.65 5.43
CA THR A 61 -13.64 -10.91 6.33
C THR A 61 -12.70 -11.85 7.08
N VAL A 62 -11.46 -11.42 7.23
CA VAL A 62 -10.44 -12.14 8.01
C VAL A 62 -9.74 -11.16 8.94
N SER A 63 -9.93 -11.31 10.25
CA SER A 63 -9.17 -10.54 11.23
C SER A 63 -7.77 -11.12 11.38
N ALA A 64 -6.73 -10.35 11.03
CA ALA A 64 -5.35 -10.77 11.14
C ALA A 64 -4.42 -9.59 11.46
N ASP A 65 -3.44 -9.83 12.35
CA ASP A 65 -2.33 -8.92 12.61
C ASP A 65 -1.10 -9.35 11.80
N LEU A 66 -0.87 -8.66 10.70
CA LEU A 66 0.25 -8.92 9.78
C LEU A 66 1.58 -8.31 10.25
N GLY A 67 1.60 -7.60 11.38
CA GLY A 67 2.81 -7.02 11.96
C GLY A 67 3.71 -8.02 12.71
N ARG A 68 3.37 -9.30 12.71
CA ARG A 68 4.15 -10.37 13.34
C ARG A 68 4.92 -11.18 12.30
N PRO A 69 6.15 -11.63 12.59
CA PRO A 69 6.88 -12.52 11.68
C PRO A 69 6.06 -13.77 11.31
N GLY A 70 6.01 -14.08 10.02
CA GLY A 70 5.26 -15.24 9.49
C GLY A 70 3.75 -15.09 9.43
N ALA A 71 3.18 -13.95 9.83
CA ALA A 71 1.73 -13.73 9.79
C ALA A 71 1.15 -13.79 8.37
N GLY A 72 1.91 -13.40 7.35
CA GLY A 72 1.49 -13.55 5.96
C GLY A 72 1.27 -15.01 5.55
N ARG A 73 2.15 -15.92 5.98
CA ARG A 73 1.97 -17.38 5.76
C ARG A 73 0.76 -17.92 6.52
N GLY A 74 0.57 -17.44 7.76
CA GLY A 74 -0.60 -17.81 8.56
C GLY A 74 -1.91 -17.37 7.90
N LEU A 75 -1.96 -16.15 7.34
CA LEU A 75 -3.11 -15.67 6.59
C LEU A 75 -3.36 -16.52 5.33
N ALA A 76 -2.32 -16.83 4.55
CA ALA A 76 -2.48 -17.67 3.36
C ALA A 76 -3.06 -19.06 3.72
N ALA A 77 -2.55 -19.69 4.79
CA ALA A 77 -3.07 -20.95 5.28
C ALA A 77 -4.54 -20.85 5.74
N GLU A 78 -4.93 -19.73 6.37
CA GLU A 78 -6.32 -19.49 6.78
C GLU A 78 -7.27 -19.34 5.58
N ILE A 79 -6.83 -18.61 4.54
CA ILE A 79 -7.58 -18.50 3.27
C ILE A 79 -7.81 -19.88 2.65
N ASP A 80 -6.76 -20.70 2.57
CA ASP A 80 -6.86 -22.05 2.02
C ASP A 80 -7.76 -22.95 2.89
N ARG A 81 -7.66 -22.87 4.22
CA ARG A 81 -8.52 -23.62 5.16
C ARG A 81 -9.99 -23.26 5.04
N ARG A 82 -10.32 -21.99 4.73
CA ARG A 82 -11.70 -21.55 4.49
C ARG A 82 -12.20 -21.87 3.09
N GLY A 83 -11.35 -22.39 2.20
CA GLY A 83 -11.71 -22.64 0.81
C GLY A 83 -12.01 -21.38 0.01
N LEU A 84 -11.41 -20.22 0.40
CA LEU A 84 -11.63 -18.95 -0.29
C LEU A 84 -10.80 -18.91 -1.57
N GLU A 85 -11.47 -18.87 -2.71
CA GLU A 85 -10.82 -18.80 -4.02
C GLU A 85 -10.39 -17.35 -4.31
N VAL A 86 -9.14 -17.01 -4.00
CA VAL A 86 -8.55 -15.70 -4.30
C VAL A 86 -7.95 -15.70 -5.69
N THR A 87 -8.46 -14.83 -6.56
CA THR A 87 -8.03 -14.67 -7.96
C THR A 87 -7.20 -13.40 -8.18
N SER A 88 -7.21 -12.49 -7.22
CA SER A 88 -6.42 -11.26 -7.23
C SER A 88 -5.97 -10.86 -5.83
N LEU A 89 -4.78 -10.27 -5.71
CA LEU A 89 -4.17 -9.89 -4.44
C LEU A 89 -3.76 -8.41 -4.42
N VAL A 90 -4.13 -7.69 -3.36
CA VAL A 90 -3.64 -6.35 -3.08
C VAL A 90 -3.01 -6.31 -1.67
N ASN A 91 -1.69 -6.32 -1.62
CA ASN A 91 -0.91 -6.08 -0.41
C ASN A 91 -0.87 -4.57 -0.13
N ASN A 92 -1.90 -4.06 0.56
CA ASN A 92 -2.03 -2.64 0.89
C ASN A 92 -1.68 -2.32 2.35
N ALA A 93 -1.79 -3.27 3.27
CA ALA A 93 -1.45 -3.05 4.67
C ALA A 93 -0.04 -2.48 4.84
N GLY A 94 0.10 -1.45 5.66
CA GLY A 94 1.37 -0.83 5.94
C GLY A 94 1.27 0.23 7.00
N VAL A 95 2.37 0.46 7.71
CA VAL A 95 2.53 1.51 8.71
C VAL A 95 3.82 2.28 8.45
N GLY A 96 3.90 3.49 8.98
CA GLY A 96 5.12 4.32 8.94
C GLY A 96 5.52 4.77 10.31
N MET A 97 6.78 5.12 10.45
CA MET A 97 7.34 5.78 11.62
C MET A 97 8.14 6.99 11.16
N ASP A 98 7.99 8.10 11.87
CA ASP A 98 8.71 9.35 11.64
C ASP A 98 9.53 9.72 12.90
N GLY A 99 10.60 10.45 12.72
CA GLY A 99 11.51 10.87 13.78
C GLY A 99 12.94 10.41 13.55
N ALA A 100 13.87 10.86 14.41
CA ALA A 100 15.25 10.42 14.33
C ALA A 100 15.35 8.92 14.62
N PHE A 101 16.06 8.19 13.78
CA PHE A 101 16.12 6.72 13.86
C PHE A 101 16.54 6.20 15.24
N ARG A 102 17.48 6.90 15.90
CA ARG A 102 17.98 6.56 17.24
C ARG A 102 16.91 6.63 18.34
N ASP A 103 15.81 7.38 18.07
CA ASP A 103 14.75 7.65 19.05
C ASP A 103 13.48 6.84 18.74
N GLN A 104 13.50 6.03 17.66
CA GLN A 104 12.37 5.19 17.28
C GLN A 104 12.33 3.91 18.12
N ASP A 105 11.12 3.49 18.48
CA ASP A 105 10.89 2.26 19.23
C ASP A 105 11.34 1.01 18.44
N PRO A 106 12.26 0.18 18.98
CA PRO A 106 12.76 -1.01 18.29
C PRO A 106 11.68 -2.04 17.96
N ASP A 107 10.69 -2.24 18.82
CA ASP A 107 9.61 -3.19 18.62
C ASP A 107 8.68 -2.71 17.50
N GLY A 108 8.37 -1.40 17.49
CA GLY A 108 7.64 -0.76 16.41
C GLY A 108 8.35 -0.85 15.06
N LEU A 109 9.69 -0.68 15.04
CA LEU A 109 10.49 -0.90 13.84
C LEU A 109 10.43 -2.35 13.35
N GLY A 110 10.53 -3.31 14.26
CA GLY A 110 10.39 -4.74 13.97
C GLY A 110 9.03 -5.06 13.37
N ALA A 111 7.95 -4.58 13.99
CA ALA A 111 6.58 -4.76 13.50
C ALA A 111 6.35 -4.09 12.14
N MET A 112 6.91 -2.89 11.91
CA MET A 112 6.84 -2.22 10.61
C MET A 112 7.53 -3.02 9.51
N VAL A 113 8.71 -3.57 9.77
CA VAL A 113 9.43 -4.41 8.79
C VAL A 113 8.67 -5.71 8.53
N ALA A 114 8.15 -6.36 9.58
CA ALA A 114 7.35 -7.57 9.43
C ALA A 114 6.09 -7.32 8.59
N LEU A 115 5.39 -6.20 8.80
CA LEU A 115 4.20 -5.83 8.04
C LEU A 115 4.54 -5.40 6.62
N ASN A 116 5.41 -4.39 6.46
CA ASN A 116 5.64 -3.73 5.17
C ASN A 116 6.48 -4.60 4.20
N VAL A 117 7.25 -5.53 4.71
CA VAL A 117 8.14 -6.40 3.91
C VAL A 117 7.76 -7.87 4.08
N GLY A 118 7.82 -8.40 5.29
CA GLY A 118 7.60 -9.81 5.56
C GLY A 118 6.26 -10.33 5.05
N ALA A 119 5.17 -9.66 5.43
CA ALA A 119 3.82 -10.04 5.00
C ALA A 119 3.65 -9.92 3.46
N VAL A 120 4.24 -8.88 2.85
CA VAL A 120 4.20 -8.71 1.38
C VAL A 120 4.90 -9.87 0.68
N VAL A 121 6.08 -10.28 1.14
CA VAL A 121 6.83 -11.43 0.57
C VAL A 121 6.05 -12.72 0.79
N ASP A 122 5.60 -12.99 2.01
CA ASP A 122 4.87 -14.20 2.35
C ASP A 122 3.61 -14.39 1.49
N LEU A 123 2.77 -13.33 1.39
CA LEU A 123 1.54 -13.38 0.61
C LEU A 123 1.82 -13.41 -0.89
N SER A 124 2.75 -12.59 -1.40
CA SER A 124 3.13 -12.68 -2.81
C SER A 124 3.60 -14.09 -3.17
N ARG A 125 4.44 -14.72 -2.34
CA ARG A 125 4.94 -16.08 -2.58
C ARG A 125 3.82 -17.13 -2.52
N ALA A 126 2.87 -16.98 -1.61
CA ALA A 126 1.77 -17.93 -1.46
C ALA A 126 0.79 -17.88 -2.65
N PHE A 127 0.60 -16.70 -3.23
CA PHE A 127 -0.44 -16.47 -4.25
C PHE A 127 0.09 -16.42 -5.69
N VAL A 128 1.33 -15.96 -5.94
CA VAL A 128 1.83 -15.66 -7.28
C VAL A 128 1.73 -16.84 -8.26
N GLY A 129 2.01 -18.07 -7.81
CA GLY A 129 1.95 -19.26 -8.67
C GLY A 129 0.54 -19.48 -9.20
N ARG A 130 -0.44 -19.62 -8.31
CA ARG A 130 -1.85 -19.87 -8.67
C ARG A 130 -2.47 -18.72 -9.47
N LEU A 131 -2.10 -17.46 -9.16
CA LEU A 131 -2.57 -16.31 -9.92
C LEU A 131 -1.97 -16.30 -11.34
N ALA A 132 -0.71 -16.66 -11.49
CA ALA A 132 -0.04 -16.76 -12.78
C ALA A 132 -0.60 -17.91 -13.64
N GLU A 133 -0.91 -19.06 -13.03
CA GLU A 133 -1.55 -20.20 -13.70
C GLU A 133 -2.96 -19.84 -14.19
N ARG A 134 -3.73 -19.08 -13.40
CA ARG A 134 -5.04 -18.57 -13.81
C ARG A 134 -4.93 -17.57 -14.97
N GLY A 135 -4.00 -16.61 -14.90
CA GLY A 135 -3.62 -15.74 -16.00
C GLY A 135 -4.55 -14.57 -16.31
N ASP A 136 -5.55 -14.26 -15.47
CA ASP A 136 -6.55 -13.20 -15.73
C ASP A 136 -6.74 -12.19 -14.57
N GLY A 137 -6.03 -12.38 -13.46
CA GLY A 137 -6.11 -11.54 -12.27
C GLY A 137 -4.97 -10.52 -12.14
N TYR A 138 -4.79 -10.03 -10.92
CA TYR A 138 -3.71 -9.10 -10.59
C TYR A 138 -3.07 -9.38 -9.23
N LEU A 139 -1.79 -8.98 -9.11
CA LEU A 139 -1.03 -8.91 -7.88
C LEU A 139 -0.48 -7.50 -7.73
N VAL A 140 -1.01 -6.74 -6.79
CA VAL A 140 -0.58 -5.36 -6.52
C VAL A 140 0.07 -5.28 -5.14
N ASN A 141 1.29 -4.76 -5.11
CA ASN A 141 1.96 -4.39 -3.87
C ASN A 141 2.00 -2.87 -3.73
N VAL A 142 1.40 -2.36 -2.64
CA VAL A 142 1.35 -0.92 -2.40
C VAL A 142 2.67 -0.45 -1.79
N ALA A 143 3.48 0.19 -2.63
CA ALA A 143 4.71 0.88 -2.27
C ALA A 143 4.42 2.29 -1.69
N SER A 144 5.12 3.31 -2.14
CA SER A 144 4.94 4.72 -1.79
C SER A 144 5.80 5.59 -2.69
N MET A 145 5.51 6.88 -2.80
CA MET A 145 6.49 7.87 -3.31
C MET A 145 7.79 7.85 -2.51
N ALA A 146 7.75 7.50 -1.23
CA ALA A 146 8.93 7.33 -0.38
C ALA A 146 9.89 6.23 -0.86
N ALA A 147 9.44 5.34 -1.76
CA ALA A 147 10.25 4.26 -2.31
C ALA A 147 11.38 4.73 -3.25
N TYR A 148 11.26 5.93 -3.80
CA TYR A 148 12.13 6.40 -4.89
C TYR A 148 13.37 7.15 -4.39
N GLN A 149 13.44 7.48 -3.11
CA GLN A 149 14.55 8.26 -2.54
C GLN A 149 14.71 8.04 -1.03
N PRO A 150 15.92 8.18 -0.48
CA PRO A 150 16.12 8.15 0.96
C PRO A 150 15.46 9.37 1.60
N ILE A 151 14.74 9.16 2.71
CA ILE A 151 14.05 10.23 3.46
C ILE A 151 14.58 10.26 4.89
N PRO A 152 15.45 11.23 5.24
CA PRO A 152 15.86 11.44 6.63
C PRO A 152 14.65 11.70 7.55
N GLY A 153 14.61 11.01 8.69
CA GLY A 153 13.47 10.99 9.60
C GLY A 153 12.49 9.83 9.34
N MET A 154 12.47 9.27 8.11
CA MET A 154 11.69 8.09 7.76
C MET A 154 12.57 6.98 7.15
N ALA A 155 13.80 6.84 7.62
CA ALA A 155 14.81 5.98 6.99
C ALA A 155 14.33 4.53 6.81
N ALA A 156 13.83 3.90 7.87
CA ALA A 156 13.35 2.54 7.84
C ALA A 156 12.09 2.40 6.98
N TYR A 157 11.12 3.31 7.12
CA TYR A 157 9.91 3.30 6.28
C TYR A 157 10.22 3.41 4.79
N ALA A 158 11.03 4.41 4.40
CA ALA A 158 11.43 4.59 3.00
C ALA A 158 12.15 3.35 2.46
N ALA A 159 13.03 2.72 3.26
CA ALA A 159 13.71 1.49 2.89
C ALA A 159 12.74 0.31 2.70
N THR A 160 11.72 0.15 3.57
CA THR A 160 10.69 -0.90 3.38
C THR A 160 9.91 -0.68 2.08
N LYS A 161 9.58 0.56 1.73
CA LYS A 161 8.84 0.87 0.50
C LYS A 161 9.71 0.76 -0.75
N SER A 162 11.02 1.04 -0.66
CA SER A 162 11.98 0.79 -1.73
C SER A 162 12.14 -0.71 -1.99
N PHE A 163 12.14 -1.54 -0.94
CA PHE A 163 12.10 -2.99 -1.07
C PHE A 163 10.87 -3.43 -1.85
N VAL A 164 9.67 -2.99 -1.44
CA VAL A 164 8.41 -3.37 -2.10
C VAL A 164 8.41 -2.98 -3.58
N LEU A 165 8.90 -1.78 -3.92
CA LEU A 165 9.01 -1.31 -5.30
C LEU A 165 9.91 -2.24 -6.12
N SER A 166 11.16 -2.42 -5.70
CA SER A 166 12.16 -3.23 -6.43
C SER A 166 11.75 -4.70 -6.53
N PHE A 167 11.24 -5.28 -5.43
CA PHE A 167 10.73 -6.66 -5.39
C PHE A 167 9.60 -6.87 -6.41
N THR A 168 8.65 -5.93 -6.45
CA THR A 168 7.48 -6.09 -7.32
C THR A 168 7.82 -5.85 -8.79
N GLU A 169 8.73 -4.92 -9.09
CA GLU A 169 9.22 -4.70 -10.48
C GLU A 169 9.95 -5.94 -11.01
N ALA A 170 10.72 -6.63 -10.17
CA ALA A 170 11.34 -7.92 -10.55
C ALA A 170 10.27 -9.01 -10.75
N LEU A 171 9.31 -9.11 -9.81
CA LEU A 171 8.23 -10.09 -9.90
C LEU A 171 7.32 -9.87 -11.13
N TRP A 172 7.11 -8.61 -11.53
CA TRP A 172 6.42 -8.27 -12.79
C TRP A 172 7.12 -8.89 -14.00
N TRP A 173 8.46 -8.84 -14.05
CA TRP A 173 9.21 -9.47 -15.12
C TRP A 173 9.08 -10.99 -15.13
N GLU A 174 9.10 -11.62 -13.96
CA GLU A 174 8.96 -13.07 -13.82
C GLU A 174 7.57 -13.59 -14.23
N THR A 175 6.53 -12.74 -14.08
CA THR A 175 5.13 -13.10 -14.37
C THR A 175 4.59 -12.54 -15.68
N ARG A 176 5.38 -11.77 -16.45
CA ARG A 176 4.91 -11.01 -17.62
C ARG A 176 4.26 -11.84 -18.74
N ASP A 177 4.64 -13.11 -18.85
CA ASP A 177 4.17 -14.02 -19.90
C ASP A 177 2.96 -14.87 -19.45
N SER A 178 2.53 -14.75 -18.20
CA SER A 178 1.41 -15.53 -17.64
C SER A 178 0.03 -14.90 -17.83
N GLY A 179 -0.05 -13.62 -18.23
CA GLY A 179 -1.29 -12.86 -18.25
C GLY A 179 -1.64 -12.19 -16.92
N LEU A 180 -1.04 -12.63 -15.80
CA LEU A 180 -1.18 -11.97 -14.49
C LEU A 180 -0.67 -10.52 -14.54
N ARG A 181 -1.43 -9.58 -13.99
CA ARG A 181 -0.99 -8.18 -13.86
C ARG A 181 -0.30 -7.95 -12.54
N THR A 182 1.00 -8.09 -12.51
CA THR A 182 1.82 -7.75 -11.34
C THR A 182 2.24 -6.29 -11.40
N MET A 183 2.08 -5.50 -10.30
CA MET A 183 2.38 -4.08 -10.30
C MET A 183 2.72 -3.57 -8.91
N ALA A 184 3.78 -2.75 -8.80
CA ALA A 184 3.99 -1.88 -7.65
C ALA A 184 3.15 -0.60 -7.81
N PHE A 185 2.29 -0.31 -6.84
CA PHE A 185 1.52 0.94 -6.86
C PHE A 185 2.03 1.90 -5.79
N SER A 186 2.35 3.12 -6.19
CA SER A 186 2.98 4.11 -5.32
C SER A 186 2.05 5.31 -5.08
N PRO A 187 1.29 5.32 -3.97
CA PRO A 187 0.53 6.49 -3.55
C PRO A 187 1.43 7.70 -3.27
N GLY A 188 0.89 8.90 -3.51
CA GLY A 188 1.41 10.14 -2.97
C GLY A 188 0.99 10.36 -1.52
N LEU A 189 1.14 11.61 -1.03
CA LEU A 189 0.61 12.00 0.27
C LEU A 189 -0.91 11.82 0.26
N THR A 190 -1.44 10.99 1.15
CA THR A 190 -2.87 10.62 1.16
C THR A 190 -3.43 10.80 2.57
N ARG A 191 -4.54 11.52 2.70
CA ARG A 191 -5.23 11.72 4.00
C ARG A 191 -5.79 10.40 4.51
N THR A 192 -5.09 9.79 5.45
CA THR A 192 -5.43 8.51 6.06
C THR A 192 -4.98 8.50 7.51
N GLU A 193 -5.47 7.56 8.31
CA GLU A 193 -5.00 7.32 9.68
C GLU A 193 -3.45 7.13 9.77
N PHE A 194 -2.79 6.82 8.68
CA PHE A 194 -1.32 6.79 8.60
C PHE A 194 -0.71 8.15 8.96
N PHE A 195 -1.28 9.25 8.43
CA PHE A 195 -0.80 10.59 8.74
C PHE A 195 -1.31 11.11 10.08
N ASP A 196 -2.44 10.60 10.57
CA ASP A 196 -2.90 10.90 11.94
C ASP A 196 -1.90 10.38 12.98
N ALA A 197 -1.29 9.21 12.71
CA ALA A 197 -0.29 8.60 13.58
C ALA A 197 1.08 9.28 13.54
N ILE A 198 1.52 9.81 12.38
CA ILE A 198 2.84 10.45 12.22
C ILE A 198 2.77 11.98 12.17
N GLY A 199 1.57 12.58 12.16
CA GLY A 199 1.32 14.02 12.04
C GLY A 199 1.35 14.53 10.60
N THR A 200 0.51 15.51 10.29
CA THR A 200 0.44 16.14 8.96
C THR A 200 1.18 17.47 8.88
N GLU A 201 1.53 18.04 10.04
CA GLU A 201 2.19 19.34 10.14
C GLU A 201 3.54 19.32 9.42
N GLY A 202 3.75 20.31 8.55
CA GLY A 202 4.99 20.46 7.77
C GLY A 202 5.09 19.64 6.51
N TYR A 203 4.09 18.84 6.15
CA TYR A 203 4.01 18.27 4.81
C TYR A 203 3.45 19.28 3.81
N PRO A 204 3.93 19.29 2.54
CA PRO A 204 3.42 20.20 1.52
C PRO A 204 1.90 20.00 1.31
N SER A 205 1.20 21.06 0.94
CA SER A 205 -0.20 21.00 0.51
C SER A 205 -0.34 20.06 -0.71
N GLY A 206 -1.49 19.43 -0.85
CA GLY A 206 -1.77 18.57 -2.02
C GLY A 206 -1.96 17.09 -1.68
N PHE A 207 -2.43 16.81 -0.46
CA PHE A 207 -2.88 15.48 -0.09
C PHE A 207 -3.98 15.00 -1.04
N GLN A 208 -3.86 13.76 -1.49
CA GLN A 208 -4.93 13.03 -2.15
C GLN A 208 -5.91 12.48 -1.11
N THR A 209 -7.16 12.32 -1.49
CA THR A 209 -8.10 11.50 -0.73
C THR A 209 -7.82 10.02 -0.96
N PRO A 210 -8.19 9.12 -0.03
CA PRO A 210 -8.13 7.68 -0.25
C PRO A 210 -8.85 7.24 -1.52
N ASP A 211 -9.96 7.88 -1.85
CA ASP A 211 -10.76 7.58 -3.02
C ASP A 211 -10.07 7.96 -4.33
N GLU A 212 -9.43 9.14 -4.40
CA GLU A 212 -8.60 9.52 -5.55
C GLU A 212 -7.47 8.52 -5.81
N VAL A 213 -6.85 7.99 -4.74
CA VAL A 213 -5.78 6.99 -4.83
C VAL A 213 -6.33 5.64 -5.29
N ALA A 214 -7.45 5.19 -4.73
CA ALA A 214 -8.12 3.96 -5.13
C ALA A 214 -8.54 4.01 -6.61
N LEU A 215 -9.15 5.12 -7.05
CA LEU A 215 -9.53 5.33 -8.44
C LEU A 215 -8.31 5.30 -9.37
N ALA A 216 -7.18 5.90 -8.96
CA ALA A 216 -5.95 5.86 -9.75
C ALA A 216 -5.38 4.44 -9.87
N LEU A 217 -5.46 3.63 -8.80
CA LEU A 217 -5.06 2.22 -8.84
C LEU A 217 -5.93 1.42 -9.82
N VAL A 218 -7.26 1.54 -9.71
CA VAL A 218 -8.17 0.83 -10.60
C VAL A 218 -7.93 1.23 -12.07
N ARG A 219 -7.77 2.53 -12.36
CA ARG A 219 -7.39 3.01 -13.70
C ARG A 219 -6.05 2.45 -14.18
N ALA A 220 -5.10 2.22 -13.28
CA ALA A 220 -3.82 1.60 -13.64
C ALA A 220 -3.99 0.12 -13.99
N LEU A 221 -4.88 -0.59 -13.29
CA LEU A 221 -5.28 -1.98 -13.59
C LEU A 221 -6.03 -2.09 -14.93
N ASP A 222 -6.83 -1.10 -15.29
CA ASP A 222 -7.62 -1.10 -16.53
C ASP A 222 -6.79 -0.79 -17.80
N ARG A 223 -5.52 -0.41 -17.67
CA ARG A 223 -4.65 -0.14 -18.83
C ARG A 223 -4.48 -1.38 -19.69
N ARG A 224 -4.45 -1.21 -21.02
CA ARG A 224 -4.25 -2.33 -21.96
C ARG A 224 -2.92 -3.06 -21.80
N ARG A 225 -1.87 -2.36 -21.35
CA ARG A 225 -0.53 -2.93 -21.11
C ARG A 225 -0.24 -2.95 -19.62
N SER A 226 0.23 -4.09 -19.14
CA SER A 226 0.81 -4.20 -17.80
C SER A 226 2.07 -3.34 -17.70
N VAL A 227 2.23 -2.66 -16.57
CA VAL A 227 3.41 -1.84 -16.24
C VAL A 227 3.99 -2.33 -14.92
N PRO A 228 5.33 -2.31 -14.74
CA PRO A 228 5.96 -2.80 -13.52
C PRO A 228 5.60 -1.95 -12.29
N SER A 229 5.38 -0.65 -12.51
CA SER A 229 5.01 0.28 -11.43
C SER A 229 4.13 1.43 -11.94
N ALA A 230 3.31 1.98 -11.04
CA ALA A 230 2.46 3.12 -11.31
C ALA A 230 2.39 4.06 -10.09
N LEU A 231 2.25 5.36 -10.36
CA LEU A 231 2.05 6.41 -9.37
C LEU A 231 0.59 6.85 -9.34
N SER A 232 0.08 7.22 -8.17
CA SER A 232 -1.32 7.68 -8.02
C SER A 232 -1.61 9.01 -8.70
N ARG A 233 -0.59 9.83 -8.98
CA ARG A 233 -0.72 11.12 -9.66
C ARG A 233 0.43 11.33 -10.64
N ALA A 234 0.13 11.76 -11.87
CA ALA A 234 1.13 12.00 -12.91
C ALA A 234 2.18 13.06 -12.51
N GLY A 235 1.79 14.10 -11.76
CA GLY A 235 2.71 15.11 -11.24
C GLY A 235 3.81 14.56 -10.32
N ASN A 236 3.60 13.39 -9.73
CA ASN A 236 4.60 12.72 -8.89
C ASN A 236 5.72 12.07 -9.72
N VAL A 237 5.52 11.83 -11.02
CA VAL A 237 6.51 11.21 -11.91
C VAL A 237 7.78 12.05 -11.94
N LEU A 238 7.67 13.37 -12.07
CA LEU A 238 8.83 14.25 -12.09
C LEU A 238 9.60 14.20 -10.77
N ALA A 239 8.89 14.30 -9.65
CA ALA A 239 9.49 14.27 -8.31
C ALA A 239 10.21 12.94 -8.01
N THR A 240 9.72 11.81 -8.53
CA THR A 240 10.30 10.48 -8.33
C THR A 240 11.40 10.16 -9.34
N SER A 241 11.41 10.80 -10.51
CA SER A 241 12.41 10.57 -11.56
C SER A 241 13.64 11.44 -11.42
N LEU A 242 13.48 12.69 -10.96
CA LEU A 242 14.59 13.65 -10.79
C LEU A 242 15.76 13.09 -9.95
N PRO A 243 15.53 12.41 -8.81
CA PRO A 243 16.60 11.87 -7.98
C PRO A 243 17.54 10.90 -8.71
N ARG A 244 17.06 10.25 -9.77
CA ARG A 244 17.86 9.30 -10.57
C ARG A 244 18.99 9.98 -11.37
N PHE A 245 18.86 11.27 -11.66
CA PHE A 245 19.86 12.05 -12.39
C PHE A 245 20.89 12.71 -11.48
N PHE A 246 20.71 12.66 -10.18
CA PHE A 246 21.64 13.23 -9.19
C PHE A 246 22.44 12.14 -8.49
N GLY A 247 23.68 12.45 -8.11
CA GLY A 247 24.45 11.54 -7.26
C GLY A 247 23.75 11.28 -5.92
N ARG A 248 23.94 10.09 -5.36
CA ARG A 248 23.26 9.64 -4.12
C ARG A 248 23.42 10.64 -2.95
N ARG A 249 24.63 11.26 -2.80
CA ARG A 249 24.88 12.29 -1.78
C ARG A 249 24.00 13.52 -1.98
N SER A 250 23.89 14.01 -3.21
CA SER A 250 23.06 15.18 -3.52
C SER A 250 21.59 14.93 -3.25
N THR A 251 21.09 13.74 -3.62
CA THR A 251 19.71 13.31 -3.33
C THR A 251 19.45 13.34 -1.83
N VAL A 252 20.32 12.73 -1.00
CA VAL A 252 20.15 12.74 0.46
C VAL A 252 20.16 14.17 1.02
N LEU A 253 21.04 15.05 0.54
CA LEU A 253 21.11 16.43 1.03
C LEU A 253 19.86 17.25 0.69
N VAL A 254 19.30 17.06 -0.51
CA VAL A 254 18.05 17.73 -0.94
C VAL A 254 16.86 17.24 -0.11
N THR A 255 16.70 15.93 0.03
CA THR A 255 15.60 15.35 0.83
C THR A 255 15.76 15.68 2.33
N ALA A 256 17.00 15.75 2.86
CA ALA A 256 17.25 16.18 4.22
C ALA A 256 16.82 17.64 4.47
N ARG A 257 17.07 18.55 3.52
CA ARG A 257 16.62 19.95 3.63
C ARG A 257 15.09 20.03 3.64
N ALA A 258 14.42 19.30 2.74
CA ALA A 258 12.95 19.25 2.69
C ALA A 258 12.37 18.69 4.01
N ALA A 259 12.94 17.59 4.55
CA ALA A 259 12.50 17.00 5.81
C ALA A 259 12.73 17.94 7.02
N ARG A 260 13.87 18.64 7.07
CA ARG A 260 14.13 19.64 8.12
C ARG A 260 13.16 20.80 8.09
N SER A 261 12.82 21.31 6.92
CA SER A 261 11.82 22.37 6.77
C SER A 261 10.46 21.92 7.30
N ALA A 262 10.04 20.69 7.01
CA ALA A 262 8.83 20.09 7.55
C ALA A 262 8.86 19.96 9.09
N GLN A 263 9.98 19.47 9.67
CA GLN A 263 10.15 19.36 11.12
C GLN A 263 10.18 20.70 11.86
N LEU A 264 10.77 21.73 11.25
CA LEU A 264 10.78 23.09 11.84
C LEU A 264 9.37 23.69 11.88
N MET A 265 8.57 23.47 10.84
CA MET A 265 7.16 23.90 10.83
C MET A 265 6.33 23.19 11.91
N ARG A 266 6.56 21.90 12.17
CA ARG A 266 5.93 21.13 13.26
C ARG A 266 6.24 21.73 14.64
N LYS A 267 7.52 22.05 14.92
CA LYS A 267 7.93 22.66 16.20
C LYS A 267 7.37 24.06 16.38
N GLY A 268 7.26 24.85 15.31
CA GLY A 268 6.68 26.19 15.35
C GLY A 268 5.16 26.17 15.59
N GLY A 269 4.42 25.25 14.98
CA GLY A 269 2.98 25.05 15.18
C GLY A 269 2.62 24.62 16.60
N ALA A 270 3.36 23.66 17.17
CA ALA A 270 3.18 23.21 18.55
C ALA A 270 3.43 24.32 19.57
N ALA A 271 4.41 25.19 19.34
CA ALA A 271 4.71 26.33 20.22
C ALA A 271 3.61 27.42 20.19
N LEU A 272 2.88 27.55 19.09
CA LEU A 272 1.76 28.49 18.97
C LEU A 272 0.46 27.95 19.61
N SER A 273 0.22 26.62 19.52
CA SER A 273 -0.95 26.00 20.13
C SER A 273 -0.88 25.89 21.67
N GLN A 274 0.30 25.99 22.26
CA GLN A 274 0.48 26.04 23.73
C GLN A 274 0.37 27.46 24.30
N ARG A 275 0.21 28.51 23.46
CA ARG A 275 0.06 29.90 23.86
C ARG A 275 -1.38 30.45 23.63
N SER A 276 -2.27 29.64 23.09
CA SER A 276 -3.71 29.89 22.95
C SER A 276 -4.50 29.04 23.95
#